data_4b7fe94c2e405998ec55b79fe7ccdc53
#
_entry.id   4b7fe94c2e405998ec55b79fe7ccdc53
#
_cell.length_a   1.000
_cell.length_b   1.000
_cell.length_c   1.000
_cell.angle_alpha   90.00
_cell.angle_beta   90.00
_cell.angle_gamma   90.00
#
_symmetry.space_group_name_H-M   'P 1'
#
loop_
_entity.id
_entity.type
_entity.pdbx_description
1 polymer ?
#
loop_
_entity_poly.entity_id
_entity_poly.type
_entity_poly.pdbx_seq_one_letter_code
_entity_poly.pdbx_strand_id
1 'polypeptide(L)'
;MFAEAERVLREVFGLDAFRPGQGEVVRAMLEGRDVLSVAPTGSGKSISYWVPAVVGGGLTLVVSPLIALMKDQVDRLTGRGVAAAFINSSLERPEQIDRLRRAVAGEYRLLFVAPERLGRPGFMDRLAELRVRRLVVDEAHCISTWGHDFRPDYRLLASAVVACGRPPVAAFTATATPHVRTDIASSLKLADPFISVTGFNRPTLTLSVIRCRGDRAKREQLHGLQIGRASCRERV
;
A
#
# COMPACT_ATOMS: atom_id res chain seq x y z
N MET A 1 12.78 15.07 -12.01
CA MET A 1 11.71 14.29 -11.34
C MET A 1 12.06 13.89 -9.90
N PHE A 2 13.26 13.33 -9.59
CA PHE A 2 13.54 12.91 -8.20
C PHE A 2 13.70 14.10 -7.24
N ALA A 3 14.39 15.16 -7.62
CA ALA A 3 14.45 16.42 -6.84
C ALA A 3 13.06 17.02 -6.57
N GLU A 4 12.15 16.87 -7.52
CA GLU A 4 10.74 17.24 -7.35
C GLU A 4 10.04 16.36 -6.31
N ALA A 5 10.36 15.07 -6.29
CA ALA A 5 9.83 14.16 -5.27
C ALA A 5 10.30 14.54 -3.85
N GLU A 6 11.54 14.94 -3.69
CA GLU A 6 12.07 15.45 -2.42
C GLU A 6 11.40 16.77 -2.01
N ARG A 7 11.10 17.64 -2.97
CA ARG A 7 10.35 18.87 -2.71
C ARG A 7 8.93 18.57 -2.25
N VAL A 8 8.20 17.69 -2.97
CA VAL A 8 6.84 17.27 -2.60
C VAL A 8 6.84 16.57 -1.24
N LEU A 9 7.86 15.74 -0.94
CA LEU A 9 7.99 15.10 0.37
C LEU A 9 8.02 16.15 1.50
N ARG A 10 8.78 17.22 1.33
CA ARG A 10 8.87 18.29 2.34
C ARG A 10 7.64 19.18 2.37
N GLU A 11 7.22 19.72 1.22
CA GLU A 11 6.18 20.74 1.16
C GLU A 11 4.77 20.19 1.38
N VAL A 12 4.47 19.00 0.83
CA VAL A 12 3.13 18.40 0.92
C VAL A 12 3.02 17.46 2.12
N PHE A 13 4.05 16.64 2.36
CA PHE A 13 3.97 15.61 3.40
C PHE A 13 4.66 15.98 4.71
N GLY A 14 5.41 17.09 4.76
CA GLY A 14 6.07 17.58 5.98
C GLY A 14 7.18 16.66 6.47
N LEU A 15 7.87 15.96 5.57
CA LEU A 15 8.93 15.01 5.88
C LEU A 15 10.25 15.50 5.28
N ASP A 16 11.30 15.61 6.08
CA ASP A 16 12.59 16.17 5.65
C ASP A 16 13.32 15.30 4.64
N ALA A 17 13.25 13.99 4.78
CA ALA A 17 13.93 13.03 3.91
C ALA A 17 13.18 11.70 3.79
N PHE A 18 13.42 10.98 2.70
CA PHE A 18 12.99 9.60 2.56
C PHE A 18 13.71 8.71 3.56
N ARG A 19 12.98 7.76 4.15
CA ARG A 19 13.57 6.69 4.96
C ARG A 19 14.38 5.73 4.07
N PRO A 20 15.31 4.96 4.65
CA PRO A 20 16.08 3.96 3.89
C PRO A 20 15.17 3.04 3.04
N GLY A 21 15.49 2.87 1.77
CA GLY A 21 14.74 2.10 0.80
C GLY A 21 13.56 2.82 0.13
N GLN A 22 13.05 3.92 0.71
CA GLN A 22 11.92 4.65 0.10
C GLN A 22 12.36 5.43 -1.16
N GLY A 23 13.53 6.10 -1.11
CA GLY A 23 14.00 6.94 -2.21
C GLY A 23 14.24 6.15 -3.50
N GLU A 24 14.78 4.95 -3.40
CA GLU A 24 15.02 4.05 -4.52
C GLU A 24 13.70 3.55 -5.14
N VAL A 25 12.72 3.20 -4.29
CA VAL A 25 11.37 2.81 -4.72
C VAL A 25 10.69 3.97 -5.45
N VAL A 26 10.73 5.18 -4.89
CA VAL A 26 10.17 6.39 -5.50
C VAL A 26 10.81 6.66 -6.86
N ARG A 27 12.12 6.53 -6.97
CA ARG A 27 12.86 6.73 -8.22
C ARG A 27 12.41 5.72 -9.27
N ALA A 28 12.40 4.43 -8.95
CA ALA A 28 11.96 3.37 -9.87
C ALA A 28 10.52 3.60 -10.35
N MET A 29 9.60 4.00 -9.45
CA MET A 29 8.23 4.33 -9.82
C MET A 29 8.14 5.56 -10.75
N LEU A 30 8.96 6.59 -10.55
CA LEU A 30 9.00 7.79 -11.40
C LEU A 30 9.58 7.49 -12.78
N GLU A 31 10.50 6.53 -12.87
CA GLU A 31 11.06 6.00 -14.10
C GLU A 31 10.09 5.08 -14.87
N GLY A 32 8.94 4.76 -14.30
CA GLY A 32 7.93 3.92 -14.91
C GLY A 32 8.26 2.41 -14.87
N ARG A 33 9.12 1.99 -13.95
CA ARG A 33 9.44 0.56 -13.74
C ARG A 33 8.39 -0.12 -12.88
N ASP A 34 8.21 -1.41 -13.08
CA ASP A 34 7.49 -2.26 -12.13
C ASP A 34 8.31 -2.37 -10.84
N VAL A 35 7.62 -2.43 -9.68
CA VAL A 35 8.25 -2.41 -8.35
C VAL A 35 7.67 -3.51 -7.48
N LEU A 36 8.52 -4.19 -6.71
CA LEU A 36 8.13 -5.02 -5.58
C LEU A 36 8.86 -4.55 -4.32
N SER A 37 8.13 -3.93 -3.41
CA SER A 37 8.68 -3.39 -2.16
C SER A 37 8.22 -4.19 -0.96
N VAL A 38 9.18 -4.78 -0.24
CA VAL A 38 8.97 -5.49 1.03
C VAL A 38 9.57 -4.65 2.15
N ALA A 39 8.72 -4.04 2.97
CA ALA A 39 9.15 -3.14 4.03
C ALA A 39 8.25 -3.28 5.26
N PRO A 40 8.78 -3.28 6.49
CA PRO A 40 8.01 -3.53 7.72
C PRO A 40 6.80 -2.60 7.86
N THR A 41 5.81 -3.02 8.65
CA THR A 41 4.72 -2.14 9.08
C THR A 41 5.29 -0.92 9.81
N GLY A 42 4.77 0.27 9.53
CA GLY A 42 5.28 1.52 10.10
C GLY A 42 6.52 2.10 9.40
N SER A 43 7.06 1.43 8.36
CA SER A 43 8.19 1.97 7.57
C SER A 43 7.81 3.15 6.68
N GLY A 44 6.51 3.46 6.55
CA GLY A 44 6.02 4.54 5.68
C GLY A 44 5.86 4.13 4.22
N LYS A 45 5.50 2.87 3.94
CA LYS A 45 5.23 2.37 2.58
C LYS A 45 4.34 3.29 1.73
N SER A 46 3.31 3.88 2.35
CA SER A 46 2.37 4.75 1.65
C SER A 46 3.05 5.98 1.02
N ILE A 47 4.02 6.57 1.68
CA ILE A 47 4.81 7.69 1.13
C ILE A 47 5.49 7.31 -0.18
N SER A 48 5.95 6.06 -0.31
CA SER A 48 6.66 5.60 -1.51
C SER A 48 5.78 5.59 -2.77
N TYR A 49 4.45 5.54 -2.64
CA TYR A 49 3.54 5.67 -3.79
C TYR A 49 2.73 6.98 -3.79
N TRP A 50 2.55 7.65 -2.64
CA TRP A 50 1.89 8.95 -2.61
C TRP A 50 2.73 10.03 -3.32
N VAL A 51 4.02 10.09 -3.02
CA VAL A 51 4.91 11.07 -3.64
C VAL A 51 4.95 10.92 -5.16
N PRO A 52 5.19 9.72 -5.75
CA PRO A 52 5.12 9.54 -7.20
C PRO A 52 3.75 9.86 -7.81
N ALA A 53 2.65 9.65 -7.08
CA ALA A 53 1.32 10.00 -7.55
C ALA A 53 1.14 11.52 -7.72
N VAL A 54 1.70 12.30 -6.81
CA VAL A 54 1.66 13.77 -6.86
C VAL A 54 2.59 14.30 -7.95
N VAL A 55 3.86 13.85 -7.97
CA VAL A 55 4.88 14.33 -8.89
C VAL A 55 4.62 13.96 -10.34
N GLY A 56 4.29 12.69 -10.56
CA GLY A 56 4.19 12.14 -11.92
C GLY A 56 2.86 12.43 -12.62
N GLY A 57 1.92 13.06 -11.94
CA GLY A 57 0.59 13.36 -12.48
C GLY A 57 -0.20 12.11 -12.91
N GLY A 58 -1.40 12.35 -13.42
CA GLY A 58 -2.34 11.29 -13.80
C GLY A 58 -2.91 10.54 -12.60
N LEU A 59 -3.71 9.52 -12.86
CA LEU A 59 -4.38 8.71 -11.84
C LEU A 59 -3.47 7.57 -11.38
N THR A 60 -3.25 7.46 -10.07
CA THR A 60 -2.70 6.27 -9.43
C THR A 60 -3.85 5.46 -8.83
N LEU A 61 -4.10 4.27 -9.37
CA LEU A 61 -5.08 3.32 -8.84
C LEU A 61 -4.40 2.48 -7.74
N VAL A 62 -4.96 2.49 -6.53
CA VAL A 62 -4.43 1.74 -5.39
C VAL A 62 -5.43 0.65 -5.01
N VAL A 63 -5.06 -0.62 -5.17
CA VAL A 63 -5.86 -1.73 -4.65
C VAL A 63 -5.36 -2.10 -3.26
N SER A 64 -6.23 -1.99 -2.26
CA SER A 64 -5.91 -2.29 -0.86
C SER A 64 -7.05 -3.10 -0.21
N PRO A 65 -6.74 -4.09 0.64
CA PRO A 65 -7.76 -4.95 1.25
C PRO A 65 -8.36 -4.35 2.52
N LEU A 66 -7.79 -3.27 3.02
CA LEU A 66 -8.11 -2.71 4.34
C LEU A 66 -9.06 -1.51 4.22
N ILE A 67 -10.38 -1.83 4.10
CA ILE A 67 -11.45 -0.82 3.92
C ILE A 67 -11.38 0.29 4.98
N ALA A 68 -11.16 -0.05 6.25
CA ALA A 68 -11.07 0.92 7.33
C ALA A 68 -9.91 1.93 7.13
N LEU A 69 -8.78 1.45 6.63
CA LEU A 69 -7.61 2.30 6.38
C LEU A 69 -7.74 3.17 5.14
N MET A 70 -8.59 2.79 4.16
CA MET A 70 -8.76 3.59 2.94
C MET A 70 -9.28 4.99 3.25
N LYS A 71 -10.27 5.10 4.15
CA LYS A 71 -10.81 6.38 4.55
C LYS A 71 -9.73 7.24 5.19
N ASP A 72 -9.00 6.70 6.15
CA ASP A 72 -7.91 7.43 6.84
C ASP A 72 -6.82 7.89 5.87
N GLN A 73 -6.46 7.05 4.88
CA GLN A 73 -5.48 7.43 3.85
C GLN A 73 -6.01 8.57 2.97
N VAL A 74 -7.27 8.50 2.54
CA VAL A 74 -7.90 9.56 1.74
C VAL A 74 -8.02 10.85 2.55
N ASP A 75 -8.47 10.78 3.80
CA ASP A 75 -8.58 11.95 4.68
C ASP A 75 -7.21 12.63 4.90
N ARG A 76 -6.14 11.85 5.09
CA ARG A 76 -4.77 12.37 5.20
C ARG A 76 -4.26 13.02 3.91
N LEU A 77 -4.60 12.49 2.75
CA LEU A 77 -4.22 13.03 1.45
C LEU A 77 -4.99 14.33 1.16
N THR A 78 -6.31 14.31 1.32
CA THR A 78 -7.17 15.48 1.07
C THR A 78 -6.87 16.62 2.05
N GLY A 79 -6.58 16.32 3.30
CA GLY A 79 -6.11 17.30 4.29
C GLY A 79 -4.77 17.96 3.93
N ARG A 80 -4.03 17.42 2.95
CA ARG A 80 -2.80 17.98 2.39
C ARG A 80 -2.98 18.57 0.99
N GLY A 81 -4.23 18.74 0.55
CA GLY A 81 -4.54 19.27 -0.78
C GLY A 81 -4.34 18.28 -1.93
N VAL A 82 -4.12 16.99 -1.64
CA VAL A 82 -3.99 15.94 -2.68
C VAL A 82 -5.37 15.36 -2.96
N ALA A 83 -5.87 15.51 -4.18
CA ALA A 83 -7.17 14.99 -4.58
C ALA A 83 -7.16 13.46 -4.58
N ALA A 84 -7.87 12.85 -3.65
CA ALA A 84 -7.97 11.40 -3.48
C ALA A 84 -9.40 10.97 -3.15
N ALA A 85 -9.75 9.74 -3.53
CA ALA A 85 -11.02 9.12 -3.21
C ALA A 85 -10.85 7.61 -2.98
N PHE A 86 -11.89 6.96 -2.45
CA PHE A 86 -11.95 5.50 -2.36
C PHE A 86 -13.28 4.97 -2.89
N ILE A 87 -13.28 3.71 -3.35
CA ILE A 87 -14.47 2.97 -3.76
C ILE A 87 -14.41 1.58 -3.10
N ASN A 88 -15.31 1.33 -2.19
CA ASN A 88 -15.44 0.06 -1.48
C ASN A 88 -16.92 -0.25 -1.17
N SER A 89 -17.18 -1.31 -0.43
CA SER A 89 -18.54 -1.76 -0.08
C SER A 89 -19.27 -0.88 0.95
N SER A 90 -18.56 0.02 1.62
CA SER A 90 -19.19 0.93 2.61
C SER A 90 -19.94 2.10 1.99
N LEU A 91 -19.73 2.34 0.69
CA LEU A 91 -20.37 3.42 -0.04
C LEU A 91 -21.67 2.98 -0.70
N GLU A 92 -22.66 3.85 -0.70
CA GLU A 92 -23.87 3.65 -1.49
C GLU A 92 -23.59 3.67 -3.00
N ARG A 93 -24.40 2.93 -3.77
CA ARG A 93 -24.21 2.80 -5.22
C ARG A 93 -24.13 4.14 -5.99
N PRO A 94 -24.98 5.13 -5.72
CA PRO A 94 -24.89 6.44 -6.38
C PRO A 94 -23.55 7.13 -6.15
N GLU A 95 -23.02 7.06 -4.94
CA GLU A 95 -21.74 7.65 -4.57
C GLU A 95 -20.56 6.94 -5.26
N GLN A 96 -20.62 5.61 -5.37
CA GLN A 96 -19.62 4.85 -6.11
C GLN A 96 -19.59 5.27 -7.60
N ILE A 97 -20.75 5.46 -8.21
CA ILE A 97 -20.87 5.89 -9.60
C ILE A 97 -20.34 7.31 -9.78
N ASP A 98 -20.67 8.23 -8.87
CA ASP A 98 -20.18 9.61 -8.93
C ASP A 98 -18.65 9.66 -8.82
N ARG A 99 -18.06 8.93 -7.85
CA ARG A 99 -16.60 8.86 -7.69
C ARG A 99 -15.90 8.27 -8.92
N LEU A 100 -16.47 7.24 -9.55
CA LEU A 100 -15.95 6.70 -10.82
C LEU A 100 -16.01 7.74 -11.94
N ARG A 101 -17.14 8.43 -12.11
CA ARG A 101 -17.28 9.49 -13.11
C ARG A 101 -16.23 10.58 -12.92
N ARG A 102 -16.01 11.05 -11.70
CA ARG A 102 -15.00 12.04 -11.37
C ARG A 102 -13.57 11.53 -11.59
N ALA A 103 -13.33 10.23 -11.36
CA ALA A 103 -12.06 9.61 -11.68
C ALA A 103 -11.79 9.58 -13.21
N VAL A 104 -12.79 9.25 -14.02
CA VAL A 104 -12.71 9.33 -15.49
C VAL A 104 -12.46 10.77 -15.95
N ALA A 105 -13.07 11.75 -15.30
CA ALA A 105 -12.83 13.18 -15.54
C ALA A 105 -11.42 13.64 -15.11
N GLY A 106 -10.62 12.80 -14.47
CA GLY A 106 -9.25 13.12 -14.04
C GLY A 106 -9.16 14.00 -12.80
N GLU A 107 -10.22 14.04 -11.99
CA GLU A 107 -10.26 14.88 -10.79
C GLU A 107 -9.39 14.36 -9.65
N TYR A 108 -9.00 13.08 -9.66
CA TYR A 108 -8.20 12.48 -8.59
C TYR A 108 -6.76 12.18 -9.00
N ARG A 109 -5.84 12.31 -8.05
CA ARG A 109 -4.47 11.81 -8.13
C ARG A 109 -4.35 10.37 -7.65
N LEU A 110 -5.12 10.01 -6.63
CA LEU A 110 -5.19 8.64 -6.11
C LEU A 110 -6.65 8.18 -6.00
N LEU A 111 -6.91 6.96 -6.46
CA LEU A 111 -8.16 6.28 -6.25
C LEU A 111 -7.90 4.94 -5.57
N PHE A 112 -8.37 4.80 -4.34
CA PHE A 112 -8.30 3.54 -3.60
C PHE A 112 -9.50 2.67 -3.94
N VAL A 113 -9.25 1.39 -4.21
CA VAL A 113 -10.30 0.43 -4.58
C VAL A 113 -10.12 -0.84 -3.76
N ALA A 114 -11.20 -1.31 -3.19
CA ALA A 114 -11.20 -2.60 -2.50
C ALA A 114 -11.22 -3.75 -3.52
N PRO A 115 -10.43 -4.83 -3.32
CA PRO A 115 -10.24 -5.91 -4.28
C PRO A 115 -11.54 -6.61 -4.68
N GLU A 116 -12.51 -6.74 -3.78
CA GLU A 116 -13.83 -7.33 -4.07
C GLU A 116 -14.63 -6.54 -5.11
N ARG A 117 -14.24 -5.29 -5.39
CA ARG A 117 -14.86 -4.49 -6.46
C ARG A 117 -14.48 -4.99 -7.85
N LEU A 118 -13.31 -5.60 -7.98
CA LEU A 118 -12.83 -6.14 -9.25
C LEU A 118 -13.74 -7.25 -9.80
N GLY A 119 -14.37 -8.02 -8.92
CA GLY A 119 -15.34 -9.07 -9.29
C GLY A 119 -16.76 -8.57 -9.57
N ARG A 120 -17.05 -7.27 -9.44
CA ARG A 120 -18.40 -6.76 -9.70
C ARG A 120 -18.67 -6.57 -11.19
N PRO A 121 -19.87 -6.97 -11.68
CA PRO A 121 -20.22 -6.80 -13.07
C PRO A 121 -20.04 -5.35 -13.57
N GLY A 122 -19.38 -5.19 -14.71
CA GLY A 122 -19.13 -3.89 -15.35
C GLY A 122 -18.05 -3.03 -14.69
N PHE A 123 -17.43 -3.47 -13.57
CA PHE A 123 -16.38 -2.67 -12.93
C PHE A 123 -15.07 -2.70 -13.72
N MET A 124 -14.71 -3.85 -14.30
CA MET A 124 -13.53 -3.98 -15.16
C MET A 124 -13.63 -3.09 -16.40
N ASP A 125 -14.83 -2.98 -17.00
CA ASP A 125 -15.06 -2.09 -18.14
C ASP A 125 -14.83 -0.63 -17.76
N ARG A 126 -15.27 -0.24 -16.56
CA ARG A 126 -15.02 1.10 -16.03
C ARG A 126 -13.53 1.36 -15.76
N LEU A 127 -12.76 0.34 -15.36
CA LEU A 127 -11.31 0.49 -15.20
C LEU A 127 -10.63 0.83 -16.53
N ALA A 128 -11.12 0.31 -17.65
CA ALA A 128 -10.59 0.62 -18.98
C ALA A 128 -10.81 2.10 -19.37
N GLU A 129 -11.88 2.74 -18.86
CA GLU A 129 -12.15 4.17 -19.07
C GLU A 129 -11.21 5.08 -18.25
N LEU A 130 -10.65 4.55 -17.14
CA LEU A 130 -9.71 5.29 -16.29
C LEU A 130 -8.34 5.36 -16.98
N ARG A 131 -7.83 6.55 -17.17
CA ARG A 131 -6.46 6.76 -17.68
C ARG A 131 -5.45 6.52 -16.55
N VAL A 132 -5.34 5.25 -16.13
CA VAL A 132 -4.47 4.86 -15.00
C VAL A 132 -3.01 5.04 -15.40
N ARG A 133 -2.31 5.92 -14.72
CA ARG A 133 -0.88 6.18 -14.93
C ARG A 133 0.00 5.18 -14.20
N ARG A 134 -0.45 4.69 -13.03
CA ARG A 134 0.22 3.67 -12.20
C ARG A 134 -0.82 2.82 -11.48
N LEU A 135 -0.53 1.55 -11.30
CA LEU A 135 -1.32 0.66 -10.47
C LEU A 135 -0.50 0.25 -9.26
N VAL A 136 -1.04 0.45 -8.08
CA VAL A 136 -0.43 0.08 -6.79
C VAL A 136 -1.23 -1.06 -6.18
N VAL A 137 -0.54 -2.11 -5.74
CA VAL A 137 -1.13 -3.22 -4.98
C VAL A 137 -0.59 -3.15 -3.56
N ASP A 138 -1.42 -2.73 -2.64
CA ASP A 138 -1.09 -2.73 -1.20
C ASP A 138 -1.40 -4.10 -0.60
N GLU A 139 -0.65 -4.49 0.43
CA GLU A 139 -0.69 -5.82 1.05
C GLU A 139 -0.62 -6.95 0.00
N ALA A 140 0.32 -6.82 -0.93
CA ALA A 140 0.44 -7.72 -2.09
C ALA A 140 0.66 -9.22 -1.72
N HIS A 141 1.05 -9.52 -0.46
CA HIS A 141 1.13 -10.90 0.04
C HIS A 141 -0.22 -11.64 -0.01
N CYS A 142 -1.34 -10.88 -0.02
CA CYS A 142 -2.68 -11.45 -0.17
C CYS A 142 -2.93 -12.15 -1.52
N ILE A 143 -2.06 -11.94 -2.51
CA ILE A 143 -2.15 -12.61 -3.82
C ILE A 143 -1.68 -14.07 -3.75
N SER A 144 -0.77 -14.36 -2.84
CA SER A 144 -0.11 -15.66 -2.73
C SER A 144 -0.88 -16.61 -1.82
N THR A 145 -1.15 -17.82 -2.31
CA THR A 145 -1.73 -18.89 -1.49
C THR A 145 -0.77 -19.37 -0.39
N TRP A 146 0.50 -19.04 -0.50
CA TRP A 146 1.53 -19.29 0.50
C TRP A 146 1.69 -18.12 1.49
N GLY A 147 0.96 -17.03 1.27
CA GLY A 147 0.86 -15.90 2.19
C GLY A 147 -0.04 -16.24 3.38
N HIS A 148 0.13 -15.54 4.48
CA HIS A 148 -0.65 -15.75 5.71
C HIS A 148 -2.09 -15.20 5.64
N ASP A 149 -2.42 -14.39 4.62
CA ASP A 149 -3.74 -13.76 4.42
C ASP A 149 -4.13 -13.80 2.93
N PHE A 150 -4.23 -15.00 2.37
CA PHE A 150 -4.66 -15.17 0.98
C PHE A 150 -6.09 -14.69 0.78
N ARG A 151 -6.30 -13.86 -0.29
CA ARG A 151 -7.62 -13.35 -0.67
C ARG A 151 -7.94 -13.68 -2.12
N PRO A 152 -9.01 -14.48 -2.38
CA PRO A 152 -9.39 -14.89 -3.74
C PRO A 152 -9.56 -13.73 -4.73
N ASP A 153 -10.07 -12.59 -4.26
CA ASP A 153 -10.30 -11.39 -5.10
C ASP A 153 -9.00 -10.83 -5.71
N TYR A 154 -7.83 -11.10 -5.07
CA TYR A 154 -6.54 -10.69 -5.60
C TYR A 154 -6.14 -11.42 -6.88
N ARG A 155 -6.75 -12.56 -7.19
CA ARG A 155 -6.55 -13.26 -8.48
C ARG A 155 -7.01 -12.43 -9.68
N LEU A 156 -7.92 -11.49 -9.47
CA LEU A 156 -8.43 -10.60 -10.52
C LEU A 156 -7.49 -9.43 -10.85
N LEU A 157 -6.44 -9.23 -10.04
CA LEU A 157 -5.50 -8.10 -10.23
C LEU A 157 -4.79 -8.15 -11.59
N ALA A 158 -4.38 -9.33 -12.05
CA ALA A 158 -3.75 -9.46 -13.37
C ALA A 158 -4.69 -8.98 -14.50
N SER A 159 -5.98 -9.31 -14.41
CA SER A 159 -7.00 -8.84 -15.35
C SER A 159 -7.23 -7.33 -15.21
N ALA A 160 -7.22 -6.80 -13.99
CA ALA A 160 -7.35 -5.36 -13.75
C ALA A 160 -6.14 -4.58 -14.33
N VAL A 161 -4.91 -5.10 -14.22
CA VAL A 161 -3.72 -4.52 -14.86
C VAL A 161 -3.92 -4.41 -16.38
N VAL A 162 -4.44 -5.48 -17.00
CA VAL A 162 -4.73 -5.48 -18.45
C VAL A 162 -5.85 -4.50 -18.79
N ALA A 163 -6.94 -4.48 -18.03
CA ALA A 163 -8.06 -3.56 -18.25
C ALA A 163 -7.62 -2.09 -18.15
N CYS A 164 -6.67 -1.77 -17.28
CA CYS A 164 -6.08 -0.43 -17.16
C CYS A 164 -5.08 -0.07 -18.29
N GLY A 165 -4.88 -0.93 -19.31
CA GLY A 165 -3.91 -0.71 -20.38
C GLY A 165 -2.46 -0.99 -19.97
N ARG A 166 -2.26 -1.85 -18.97
CA ARG A 166 -0.96 -2.28 -18.44
C ARG A 166 -0.02 -1.13 -18.01
N PRO A 167 -0.46 -0.27 -17.12
CA PRO A 167 0.45 0.73 -16.54
C PRO A 167 1.53 0.05 -15.70
N PRO A 168 2.63 0.75 -15.35
CA PRO A 168 3.60 0.27 -14.38
C PRO A 168 2.91 -0.13 -13.07
N VAL A 169 3.31 -1.29 -12.52
CA VAL A 169 2.71 -1.88 -11.32
C VAL A 169 3.69 -1.79 -10.16
N ALA A 170 3.23 -1.31 -9.01
CA ALA A 170 4.01 -1.29 -7.78
C ALA A 170 3.31 -2.10 -6.68
N ALA A 171 3.92 -3.22 -6.29
CA ALA A 171 3.43 -4.11 -5.25
C ALA A 171 4.14 -3.82 -3.92
N PHE A 172 3.35 -3.60 -2.86
CA PHE A 172 3.84 -3.30 -1.51
C PHE A 172 3.34 -4.34 -0.52
N THR A 173 4.23 -4.80 0.37
CA THR A 173 3.86 -5.70 1.46
C THR A 173 4.77 -5.51 2.67
N ALA A 174 4.29 -5.89 3.84
CA ALA A 174 5.12 -5.92 5.04
C ALA A 174 5.93 -7.21 5.18
N THR A 175 5.42 -8.31 4.64
CA THR A 175 5.99 -9.65 4.81
C THR A 175 5.95 -10.41 3.50
N ALA A 176 7.10 -10.87 3.03
CA ALA A 176 7.17 -11.77 1.89
C ALA A 176 8.48 -12.57 1.91
N THR A 177 8.35 -13.89 2.03
CA THR A 177 9.48 -14.81 1.82
C THR A 177 9.94 -14.74 0.35
N PRO A 178 11.14 -15.24 0.00
CA PRO A 178 11.57 -15.31 -1.39
C PRO A 178 10.53 -15.98 -2.30
N HIS A 179 9.91 -17.05 -1.85
CA HIS A 179 8.86 -17.76 -2.59
C HIS A 179 7.62 -16.88 -2.82
N VAL A 180 7.12 -16.20 -1.78
CA VAL A 180 5.99 -15.28 -1.89
C VAL A 180 6.31 -14.11 -2.82
N ARG A 181 7.54 -13.60 -2.83
CA ARG A 181 7.97 -12.54 -3.77
C ARG A 181 7.90 -13.00 -5.22
N THR A 182 8.38 -14.21 -5.50
CA THR A 182 8.29 -14.80 -6.85
C THR A 182 6.83 -14.99 -7.27
N ASP A 183 5.98 -15.45 -6.36
CA ASP A 183 4.56 -15.65 -6.62
C ASP A 183 3.83 -14.32 -6.89
N ILE A 184 4.12 -13.27 -6.11
CA ILE A 184 3.58 -11.91 -6.36
C ILE A 184 4.01 -11.42 -7.75
N ALA A 185 5.30 -11.51 -8.07
CA ALA A 185 5.83 -11.03 -9.34
C ALA A 185 5.20 -11.76 -10.54
N SER A 186 5.06 -13.08 -10.46
CA SER A 186 4.46 -13.90 -11.54
C SER A 186 2.95 -13.65 -11.65
N SER A 187 2.21 -13.58 -10.53
CA SER A 187 0.77 -13.36 -10.51
C SER A 187 0.39 -12.00 -11.08
N LEU A 188 1.15 -10.95 -10.78
CA LEU A 188 0.96 -9.60 -11.32
C LEU A 188 1.62 -9.42 -12.69
N LYS A 189 2.35 -10.42 -13.20
CA LYS A 189 3.12 -10.36 -14.44
C LYS A 189 4.05 -9.14 -14.46
N LEU A 190 4.78 -8.89 -13.38
CA LEU A 190 5.73 -7.79 -13.31
C LEU A 190 6.87 -8.00 -14.32
N ALA A 191 7.21 -6.95 -15.08
CA ALA A 191 8.26 -6.99 -16.09
C ALA A 191 9.55 -6.39 -15.50
N ASP A 192 10.57 -7.21 -15.27
CA ASP A 192 11.86 -6.82 -14.68
C ASP A 192 11.72 -5.84 -13.50
N PRO A 193 11.02 -6.24 -12.42
CA PRO A 193 10.68 -5.32 -11.36
C PRO A 193 11.91 -4.87 -10.56
N PHE A 194 11.94 -3.62 -10.17
CA PHE A 194 12.83 -3.17 -9.11
C PHE A 194 12.39 -3.80 -7.78
N ILE A 195 13.21 -4.68 -7.21
CA ILE A 195 12.91 -5.36 -5.95
C ILE A 195 13.64 -4.66 -4.81
N SER A 196 12.88 -4.10 -3.88
CA SER A 196 13.39 -3.49 -2.64
C SER A 196 12.97 -4.34 -1.44
N VAL A 197 13.93 -4.84 -0.68
CA VAL A 197 13.67 -5.55 0.58
C VAL A 197 14.42 -4.84 1.68
N THR A 198 13.69 -4.08 2.51
CA THR A 198 14.29 -3.42 3.66
C THR A 198 14.27 -4.35 4.87
N GLY A 199 15.32 -4.26 5.70
CA GLY A 199 15.52 -5.16 6.82
C GLY A 199 14.37 -5.12 7.83
N PHE A 200 14.04 -6.29 8.40
CA PHE A 200 13.02 -6.46 9.43
C PHE A 200 13.52 -6.09 10.82
N ASN A 201 14.81 -5.73 10.95
CA ASN A 201 15.38 -5.34 12.23
C ASN A 201 14.75 -4.03 12.70
N ARG A 202 14.13 -4.08 13.87
CA ARG A 202 13.58 -2.92 14.57
C ARG A 202 14.47 -2.64 15.78
N PRO A 203 15.43 -1.73 15.69
CA PRO A 203 16.39 -1.48 16.79
C PRO A 203 15.72 -1.10 18.11
N THR A 204 14.49 -0.58 18.04
CA THR A 204 13.68 -0.17 19.19
C THR A 204 12.89 -1.32 19.83
N LEU A 205 12.88 -2.52 19.22
CA LEU A 205 12.19 -3.69 19.74
C LEU A 205 13.21 -4.74 20.19
N THR A 206 13.19 -5.05 21.48
CA THR A 206 13.96 -6.15 22.06
C THR A 206 13.07 -7.36 22.23
N LEU A 207 13.45 -8.48 21.62
CA LEU A 207 12.77 -9.76 21.80
C LEU A 207 13.53 -10.57 22.85
N SER A 208 12.85 -10.99 23.91
CA SER A 208 13.41 -11.86 24.94
C SER A 208 12.47 -13.03 25.21
N VAL A 209 13.05 -14.17 25.55
CA VAL A 209 12.31 -15.38 25.93
C VAL A 209 12.57 -15.68 27.41
N ILE A 210 11.52 -15.66 28.21
CA ILE A 210 11.59 -16.00 29.64
C ILE A 210 10.93 -17.37 29.82
N ARG A 211 11.71 -18.34 30.29
CA ARG A 211 11.19 -19.67 30.62
C ARG A 211 10.42 -19.62 31.94
N CYS A 212 9.13 -19.95 31.89
CA CYS A 212 8.28 -20.06 33.08
C CYS A 212 7.84 -21.50 33.29
N ARG A 213 7.85 -21.97 34.51
CA ARG A 213 7.28 -23.29 34.88
C ARG A 213 5.88 -23.10 35.46
N GLY A 214 4.87 -23.35 34.66
CA GLY A 214 3.46 -23.26 35.05
C GLY A 214 2.87 -21.83 34.96
N ASP A 215 1.56 -21.74 35.07
CA ASP A 215 0.79 -20.51 34.84
C ASP A 215 1.01 -19.44 35.93
N ARG A 216 1.29 -19.86 37.17
CA ARG A 216 1.58 -18.92 38.26
C ARG A 216 2.87 -18.14 38.00
N ALA A 217 3.97 -18.84 37.64
CA ALA A 217 5.25 -18.21 37.32
C ALA A 217 5.13 -17.30 36.08
N LYS A 218 4.28 -17.69 35.12
CA LYS A 218 3.97 -16.88 33.92
C LYS A 218 3.29 -15.56 34.28
N ARG A 219 2.30 -15.60 35.19
CA ARG A 219 1.62 -14.39 35.68
C ARG A 219 2.55 -13.48 36.47
N GLU A 220 3.37 -14.05 37.36
CA GLU A 220 4.34 -13.29 38.16
C GLU A 220 5.36 -12.58 37.25
N GLN A 221 5.88 -13.24 36.21
CA GLN A 221 6.77 -12.63 35.23
C GLN A 221 6.08 -11.54 34.41
N LEU A 222 4.83 -11.74 33.99
CA LEU A 222 4.04 -10.74 33.28
C LEU A 222 3.76 -9.50 34.15
N HIS A 223 3.52 -9.66 35.44
CA HIS A 223 3.36 -8.54 36.37
C HIS A 223 4.68 -7.80 36.64
N GLY A 224 5.80 -8.52 36.64
CA GLY A 224 7.14 -7.93 36.81
C GLY A 224 7.68 -7.25 35.55
N LEU A 225 7.28 -7.70 34.37
CA LEU A 225 7.36 -6.92 33.18
C LEU A 225 6.36 -5.77 33.36
N GLN A 226 6.80 -4.67 33.97
CA GLN A 226 6.09 -3.42 33.75
C GLN A 226 5.98 -3.31 32.24
N ILE A 227 4.79 -3.59 31.73
CA ILE A 227 4.32 -3.02 30.48
C ILE A 227 4.43 -1.55 30.80
N GLY A 228 5.61 -1.03 30.54
CA GLY A 228 5.92 0.35 30.79
C GLY A 228 4.78 1.07 30.16
N ARG A 229 4.38 2.16 30.67
CA ARG A 229 3.55 3.18 30.05
C ARG A 229 4.24 3.70 28.77
N ALA A 230 4.93 2.79 28.09
CA ALA A 230 5.25 2.82 26.71
C ALA A 230 3.89 2.91 26.06
N SER A 231 3.36 3.99 26.46
CA SER A 231 3.17 4.86 25.37
C SER A 231 2.61 4.15 24.15
N CYS A 232 1.39 3.60 24.30
CA CYS A 232 0.37 3.88 23.31
C CYS A 232 0.23 5.40 23.08
N ARG A 233 1.22 6.20 23.41
CA ARG A 233 1.35 7.63 23.21
C ARG A 233 2.31 8.00 22.08
N GLU A 234 2.80 7.08 21.34
CA GLU A 234 3.24 7.44 20.00
C GLU A 234 1.99 7.70 19.17
N ARG A 235 1.62 8.89 19.28
CA ARG A 235 0.78 9.61 18.35
C ARG A 235 1.32 9.40 16.96
N VAL A 236 0.49 8.81 16.20
CA VAL A 236 0.42 8.83 14.74
C VAL A 236 0.68 10.23 14.19
#